data_514a6cc4bdfd9ac690074452bda60470
#
_entry.id   514a6cc4bdfd9ac690074452bda60470
#
_cell.length_a   1.000
_cell.length_b   1.000
_cell.length_c   1.000
_cell.angle_alpha   90.00
_cell.angle_beta   90.00
_cell.angle_gamma   90.00
#
_symmetry.space_group_name_H-M   'P 1'
#
loop_
_entity.id
_entity.type
_entity.pdbx_description
1 polymer ?
#
loop_
_entity_poly.entity_id
_entity_poly.type
_entity_poly.pdbx_seq_one_letter_code
_entity_poly.pdbx_strand_id
1 'polypeptide(L)'
;MRLLGSGPATLGNDHHLADPEFEKEAWLSMVMLEWGSCGQVATAIPDERSDAEPPCLGYVFYAPPRAVPRAHRFPTAPVSADAVLLTSMGIERGQAPDDLPHSLIAGVVDELVRRGVRALEAFGRTVEVADLQDPGLIDPEVRPVLEVVGDCSVDHCVIDADFLTDMGFVVVAPHRYFPRLRLELDKGFGWKAEVEAALERLLENAQLQQPVGAATTASSTASSSASSSSA
;
A
#
# COMPACT_ATOMS: atom_id res chain seq x y z
N MET A 1 3.92 -2.73 21.27
CA MET A 1 3.41 -3.22 19.98
C MET A 1 4.10 -4.54 19.65
N ARG A 2 3.40 -5.67 19.78
CA ARG A 2 3.98 -6.96 19.40
C ARG A 2 3.79 -7.16 17.90
N LEU A 3 4.90 -7.20 17.17
CA LEU A 3 4.85 -7.50 15.74
C LEU A 3 4.48 -8.95 15.50
N LEU A 4 3.73 -9.22 14.44
CA LEU A 4 3.43 -10.57 13.96
C LEU A 4 4.72 -11.38 13.65
N GLY A 5 5.87 -10.71 13.54
CA GLY A 5 7.17 -11.27 13.19
C GLY A 5 8.09 -11.65 14.34
N SER A 6 7.73 -11.48 15.62
CA SER A 6 8.61 -11.94 16.73
C SER A 6 8.81 -13.46 16.64
N GLY A 7 10.06 -13.87 16.61
CA GLY A 7 10.48 -15.23 16.30
C GLY A 7 10.01 -16.32 17.28
N PRO A 8 10.30 -17.59 17.01
CA PRO A 8 9.90 -18.70 17.85
C PRO A 8 10.59 -18.61 19.21
N ALA A 9 9.84 -18.98 20.24
CA ALA A 9 10.33 -19.17 21.60
C ALA A 9 11.38 -20.32 21.65
N THR A 10 12.62 -20.00 21.31
CA THR A 10 13.75 -20.95 21.42
C THR A 10 14.84 -20.44 22.37
N LEU A 11 14.60 -19.38 23.11
CA LEU A 11 15.45 -19.00 24.23
C LEU A 11 14.66 -19.20 25.51
N GLY A 12 15.26 -20.03 26.37
CA GLY A 12 14.65 -20.62 27.53
C GLY A 12 13.93 -19.65 28.48
N ASN A 13 13.20 -20.23 29.36
CA ASN A 13 12.30 -19.82 30.44
C ASN A 13 12.72 -18.61 31.31
N ASP A 14 13.34 -17.58 30.72
CA ASP A 14 13.70 -16.34 31.42
C ASP A 14 12.72 -15.21 31.03
N HIS A 15 11.66 -15.10 31.81
CA HIS A 15 10.62 -14.07 31.70
C HIS A 15 11.12 -12.62 31.86
N HIS A 16 12.41 -12.38 31.98
CA HIS A 16 13.01 -11.06 32.21
C HIS A 16 13.80 -10.45 31.03
N LEU A 17 13.88 -11.14 29.88
CA LEU A 17 14.69 -10.68 28.75
C LEU A 17 13.91 -10.36 27.46
N ALA A 18 12.61 -10.49 27.45
CA ALA A 18 11.80 -10.15 26.28
C ALA A 18 11.33 -8.70 26.34
N ASP A 19 12.24 -7.75 26.09
CA ASP A 19 11.86 -6.38 25.77
C ASP A 19 11.20 -6.39 24.36
N PRO A 20 9.92 -6.00 24.24
CA PRO A 20 9.22 -6.01 22.96
C PRO A 20 9.90 -5.14 21.89
N GLU A 21 10.62 -4.09 22.28
CA GLU A 21 11.36 -3.24 21.36
C GLU A 21 12.59 -3.95 20.81
N PHE A 22 13.34 -4.64 21.68
CA PHE A 22 14.48 -5.44 21.25
C PHE A 22 14.07 -6.59 20.32
N GLU A 23 12.96 -7.29 20.61
CA GLU A 23 12.43 -8.33 19.71
C GLU A 23 12.08 -7.77 18.34
N LYS A 24 11.52 -6.56 18.30
CA LYS A 24 11.18 -5.86 17.06
C LYS A 24 12.41 -5.51 16.26
N GLU A 25 13.41 -4.92 16.88
CA GLU A 25 14.66 -4.54 16.23
C GLU A 25 15.43 -5.75 15.69
N ALA A 26 15.49 -6.81 16.48
CA ALA A 26 16.10 -8.08 16.08
C ALA A 26 15.38 -8.68 14.86
N TRP A 27 14.04 -8.68 14.86
CA TRP A 27 13.25 -9.17 13.75
C TRP A 27 13.47 -8.31 12.49
N LEU A 28 13.42 -6.98 12.60
CA LEU A 28 13.67 -6.07 11.49
C LEU A 28 15.07 -6.29 10.90
N SER A 29 16.09 -6.38 11.76
CA SER A 29 17.48 -6.62 11.34
C SER A 29 17.60 -7.95 10.60
N MET A 30 16.99 -9.01 11.12
CA MET A 30 17.00 -10.34 10.49
C MET A 30 16.33 -10.29 9.10
N VAL A 31 15.14 -9.70 9.00
CA VAL A 31 14.41 -9.64 7.72
C VAL A 31 15.17 -8.78 6.71
N MET A 32 15.73 -7.66 7.14
CA MET A 32 16.52 -6.79 6.26
C MET A 32 17.78 -7.49 5.73
N LEU A 33 18.46 -8.28 6.55
CA LEU A 33 19.65 -9.03 6.14
C LEU A 33 19.32 -10.18 5.18
N GLU A 34 18.22 -10.89 5.42
CA GLU A 34 17.87 -12.09 4.64
C GLU A 34 17.07 -11.77 3.37
N TRP A 35 16.28 -10.70 3.40
CA TRP A 35 15.31 -10.42 2.35
C TRP A 35 15.38 -9.00 1.79
N GLY A 36 15.92 -8.03 2.53
CA GLY A 36 16.04 -6.63 2.15
C GLY A 36 14.99 -5.75 2.82
N SER A 37 14.70 -4.58 2.23
CA SER A 37 13.74 -3.62 2.79
C SER A 37 12.42 -4.30 3.14
N CYS A 38 11.93 -4.08 4.35
CA CYS A 38 10.71 -4.67 4.91
C CYS A 38 9.76 -3.61 5.50
N GLY A 39 9.93 -2.35 5.14
CA GLY A 39 9.06 -1.28 5.59
C GLY A 39 9.27 0.03 4.85
N GLN A 40 8.30 0.92 5.00
CA GLN A 40 8.35 2.32 4.59
C GLN A 40 8.07 3.18 5.82
N VAL A 41 8.75 4.32 5.92
CA VAL A 41 8.57 5.31 6.99
C VAL A 41 8.39 6.67 6.34
N ALA A 42 7.36 7.37 6.77
CA ALA A 42 7.14 8.76 6.40
C ALA A 42 7.58 9.67 7.56
N THR A 43 8.41 10.65 7.26
CA THR A 43 8.84 11.67 8.20
C THR A 43 8.35 13.05 7.76
N ALA A 44 8.23 13.97 8.71
CA ALA A 44 7.99 15.37 8.38
C ALA A 44 9.14 15.93 7.52
N ILE A 45 8.87 16.98 6.77
CA ILE A 45 9.92 17.71 6.05
C ILE A 45 10.89 18.31 7.07
N PRO A 46 12.20 18.06 6.93
CA PRO A 46 13.18 18.63 7.85
C PRO A 46 13.11 20.16 7.87
N ASP A 47 13.11 20.75 9.06
CA ASP A 47 13.34 22.19 9.17
C ASP A 47 14.84 22.45 9.06
N GLU A 48 15.26 23.13 7.99
CA GLU A 48 16.67 23.48 7.74
C GLU A 48 17.32 24.30 8.89
N ARG A 49 16.52 24.81 9.80
CA ARG A 49 16.96 25.60 10.96
C ARG A 49 17.05 24.81 12.25
N SER A 50 16.68 23.54 12.22
CA SER A 50 16.66 22.64 13.37
C SER A 50 17.62 21.48 13.17
N ASP A 51 18.50 21.24 14.12
CA ASP A 51 19.34 20.05 14.19
C ASP A 51 18.58 18.81 14.70
N ALA A 52 17.29 18.93 15.00
CA ALA A 52 16.45 17.82 15.45
C ALA A 52 16.04 16.91 14.28
N GLU A 53 16.07 15.61 14.53
CA GLU A 53 15.54 14.65 13.56
C GLU A 53 14.04 14.92 13.31
N PRO A 54 13.59 14.87 12.03
CA PRO A 54 12.20 15.09 11.71
C PRO A 54 11.33 13.98 12.33
N PRO A 55 10.17 14.33 12.93
CA PRO A 55 9.29 13.34 13.55
C PRO A 55 8.73 12.36 12.51
N CYS A 56 8.58 11.11 12.94
CA CYS A 56 7.91 10.07 12.17
C CYS A 56 6.40 10.37 12.12
N LEU A 57 5.83 10.46 10.93
CA LEU A 57 4.41 10.69 10.68
C LEU A 57 3.63 9.38 10.50
N GLY A 58 4.31 8.33 10.10
CA GLY A 58 3.71 7.02 9.92
C GLY A 58 4.70 6.00 9.37
N TYR A 59 4.30 4.75 9.45
CA TYR A 59 5.09 3.63 8.95
C TYR A 59 4.20 2.49 8.48
N VAL A 60 4.76 1.64 7.65
CA VAL A 60 4.17 0.37 7.24
C VAL A 60 5.26 -0.69 7.15
N PHE A 61 4.97 -1.91 7.64
CA PHE A 61 5.89 -3.05 7.59
C PHE A 61 5.29 -4.19 6.77
N TYR A 62 6.18 -4.89 6.06
CA TYR A 62 5.83 -6.05 5.25
C TYR A 62 6.99 -7.05 5.24
N ALA A 63 6.69 -8.33 5.08
CA ALA A 63 7.71 -9.37 5.07
C ALA A 63 7.22 -10.63 4.33
N PRO A 64 8.14 -11.50 3.87
CA PRO A 64 7.76 -12.79 3.34
C PRO A 64 7.10 -13.64 4.44
N PRO A 65 6.11 -14.49 4.10
CA PRO A 65 5.33 -15.25 5.10
C PRO A 65 6.19 -16.06 6.08
N ARG A 66 7.33 -16.59 5.61
CA ARG A 66 8.26 -17.36 6.46
C ARG A 66 8.86 -16.55 7.61
N ALA A 67 8.97 -15.24 7.44
CA ALA A 67 9.50 -14.34 8.47
C ALA A 67 8.42 -13.89 9.48
N VAL A 68 7.15 -14.30 9.28
CA VAL A 68 6.01 -13.88 10.09
C VAL A 68 5.26 -15.10 10.66
N PRO A 69 5.89 -15.91 11.53
CA PRO A 69 5.30 -17.17 11.99
C PRO A 69 3.99 -16.99 12.76
N ARG A 70 3.79 -15.87 13.43
CA ARG A 70 2.54 -15.56 14.14
C ARG A 70 1.34 -15.35 13.20
N ALA A 71 1.56 -15.11 11.92
CA ALA A 71 0.51 -15.02 10.91
C ALA A 71 -0.31 -16.31 10.79
N HIS A 72 0.28 -17.47 11.12
CA HIS A 72 -0.42 -18.76 11.15
C HIS A 72 -1.50 -18.87 12.23
N ARG A 73 -1.57 -17.92 13.15
CA ARG A 73 -2.60 -17.87 14.20
C ARG A 73 -3.91 -17.27 13.71
N PHE A 74 -3.91 -16.57 12.56
CA PHE A 74 -5.13 -16.03 11.98
C PHE A 74 -6.01 -17.15 11.39
N PRO A 75 -7.34 -17.07 11.56
CA PRO A 75 -8.26 -18.13 11.10
C PRO A 75 -8.25 -18.28 9.56
N THR A 76 -7.85 -17.24 8.84
CA THR A 76 -7.74 -17.24 7.38
C THR A 76 -6.32 -17.51 6.85
N ALA A 77 -5.43 -17.98 7.72
CA ALA A 77 -4.11 -18.46 7.32
C ALA A 77 -4.20 -19.78 6.49
N PRO A 78 -3.15 -20.13 5.73
CA PRO A 78 -1.88 -19.42 5.56
C PRO A 78 -1.95 -18.32 4.51
N VAL A 79 -0.97 -17.42 4.53
CA VAL A 79 -0.67 -16.48 3.43
C VAL A 79 -0.18 -17.28 2.23
N SER A 80 -0.52 -16.84 1.02
CA SER A 80 -0.12 -17.50 -0.22
C SER A 80 1.40 -17.49 -0.40
N ALA A 81 1.96 -18.57 -0.93
CA ALA A 81 3.41 -18.75 -1.04
C ALA A 81 4.09 -17.74 -1.99
N ASP A 82 3.33 -17.17 -2.93
CA ASP A 82 3.77 -16.19 -3.92
C ASP A 82 3.53 -14.74 -3.48
N ALA A 83 2.98 -14.54 -2.28
CA ALA A 83 2.68 -13.23 -1.73
C ALA A 83 3.65 -12.81 -0.62
N VAL A 84 3.78 -11.50 -0.46
CA VAL A 84 4.36 -10.85 0.71
C VAL A 84 3.23 -10.48 1.66
N LEU A 85 3.44 -10.56 2.96
CA LEU A 85 2.46 -10.18 3.96
C LEU A 85 2.71 -8.73 4.42
N LEU A 86 1.69 -7.89 4.28
CA LEU A 86 1.57 -6.60 4.95
C LEU A 86 1.26 -6.85 6.43
N THR A 87 2.19 -6.51 7.31
CA THR A 87 2.11 -6.95 8.72
C THR A 87 1.48 -5.93 9.64
N SER A 88 1.79 -4.65 9.44
CA SER A 88 1.28 -3.56 10.28
C SER A 88 1.46 -2.20 9.61
N MET A 89 0.60 -1.27 9.97
CA MET A 89 0.69 0.13 9.60
C MET A 89 0.36 0.99 10.83
N GLY A 90 1.09 2.07 11.03
CA GLY A 90 0.83 3.04 12.09
C GLY A 90 0.92 4.45 11.53
N ILE A 91 -0.02 5.30 11.95
CA ILE A 91 -0.08 6.72 11.55
C ILE A 91 -0.13 7.56 12.82
N GLU A 92 0.72 8.59 12.89
CA GLU A 92 0.75 9.54 14.00
C GLU A 92 -0.43 10.50 13.88
N ARG A 93 -1.33 10.42 14.88
CA ARG A 93 -2.57 11.19 14.86
C ARG A 93 -2.29 12.70 15.05
N GLY A 94 -2.94 13.51 14.23
CA GLY A 94 -2.94 14.98 14.34
C GLY A 94 -1.76 15.69 13.69
N GLN A 95 -0.77 14.97 13.16
CA GLN A 95 0.36 15.54 12.43
C GLN A 95 0.46 15.02 10.98
N ALA A 96 -0.05 13.83 10.74
CA ALA A 96 -0.01 13.20 9.43
C ALA A 96 -1.09 13.76 8.50
N PRO A 97 -0.79 13.94 7.19
CA PRO A 97 -1.80 14.20 6.18
C PRO A 97 -2.82 13.05 6.08
N ASP A 98 -4.06 13.35 5.70
CA ASP A 98 -5.13 12.37 5.60
C ASP A 98 -4.87 11.28 4.54
N ASP A 99 -4.10 11.61 3.50
CA ASP A 99 -3.72 10.70 2.41
C ASP A 99 -2.46 9.87 2.72
N LEU A 100 -1.81 10.09 3.86
CA LEU A 100 -0.59 9.37 4.21
C LEU A 100 -0.74 7.84 4.21
N PRO A 101 -1.84 7.24 4.73
CA PRO A 101 -2.02 5.79 4.67
C PRO A 101 -1.97 5.25 3.23
N HIS A 102 -2.63 5.95 2.30
CA HIS A 102 -2.64 5.61 0.87
C HIS A 102 -1.24 5.72 0.26
N SER A 103 -0.53 6.80 0.55
CA SER A 103 0.84 7.04 0.09
C SER A 103 1.82 5.99 0.58
N LEU A 104 1.69 5.54 1.84
CA LEU A 104 2.52 4.47 2.41
C LEU A 104 2.28 3.13 1.68
N ILE A 105 1.02 2.75 1.44
CA ILE A 105 0.71 1.52 0.70
C ILE A 105 1.19 1.62 -0.75
N ALA A 106 1.00 2.76 -1.42
CA ALA A 106 1.51 2.98 -2.76
C ALA A 106 3.04 2.80 -2.82
N GLY A 107 3.78 3.35 -1.86
CA GLY A 107 5.23 3.15 -1.75
C GLY A 107 5.64 1.69 -1.55
N VAL A 108 4.86 0.91 -0.80
CA VAL A 108 5.07 -0.54 -0.65
C VAL A 108 4.83 -1.25 -1.98
N VAL A 109 3.75 -0.93 -2.67
CA VAL A 109 3.41 -1.52 -3.99
C VAL A 109 4.53 -1.26 -4.99
N ASP A 110 4.98 -0.02 -5.11
CA ASP A 110 6.08 0.37 -6.01
C ASP A 110 7.37 -0.40 -5.72
N GLU A 111 7.74 -0.53 -4.44
CA GLU A 111 8.91 -1.29 -4.03
C GLU A 111 8.78 -2.78 -4.38
N LEU A 112 7.64 -3.39 -4.06
CA LEU A 112 7.42 -4.81 -4.30
C LEU A 112 7.32 -5.14 -5.79
N VAL A 113 6.71 -4.27 -6.60
CA VAL A 113 6.68 -4.39 -8.07
C VAL A 113 8.09 -4.35 -8.64
N ARG A 114 8.94 -3.40 -8.20
CA ARG A 114 10.36 -3.33 -8.63
C ARG A 114 11.12 -4.60 -8.27
N ARG A 115 10.79 -5.25 -7.16
CA ARG A 115 11.38 -6.51 -6.70
C ARG A 115 10.81 -7.75 -7.38
N GLY A 116 9.79 -7.59 -8.22
CA GLY A 116 9.15 -8.69 -8.94
C GLY A 116 8.27 -9.58 -8.06
N VAL A 117 7.79 -9.06 -6.93
CA VAL A 117 6.79 -9.74 -6.08
C VAL A 117 5.46 -9.77 -6.82
N ARG A 118 4.73 -10.90 -6.72
CA ARG A 118 3.50 -11.11 -7.48
C ARG A 118 2.26 -10.56 -6.79
N ALA A 119 2.23 -10.63 -5.46
CA ALA A 119 1.07 -10.21 -4.70
C ALA A 119 1.46 -9.70 -3.30
N LEU A 120 0.61 -8.82 -2.77
CA LEU A 120 0.62 -8.37 -1.39
C LEU A 120 -0.65 -8.89 -0.72
N GLU A 121 -0.53 -9.58 0.41
CA GLU A 121 -1.65 -10.03 1.21
C GLU A 121 -1.66 -9.34 2.58
N ALA A 122 -2.83 -9.19 3.16
CA ALA A 122 -3.02 -8.66 4.50
C ALA A 122 -4.15 -9.40 5.22
N PHE A 123 -4.04 -9.53 6.54
CA PHE A 123 -5.19 -9.82 7.38
C PHE A 123 -5.86 -8.50 7.72
N GLY A 124 -7.12 -8.35 7.30
CA GLY A 124 -7.93 -7.20 7.66
C GLY A 124 -8.73 -7.46 8.95
N ARG A 125 -9.18 -6.41 9.60
CA ARG A 125 -10.23 -6.45 10.62
C ARG A 125 -11.52 -5.85 10.07
N THR A 126 -12.64 -6.45 10.42
CA THR A 126 -13.96 -5.90 10.11
C THR A 126 -14.48 -5.08 11.30
N VAL A 127 -15.61 -4.39 11.12
CA VAL A 127 -16.28 -3.64 12.19
C VAL A 127 -16.77 -4.56 13.31
N GLU A 128 -17.08 -5.83 12.99
CA GLU A 128 -17.57 -6.83 13.94
C GLU A 128 -16.53 -7.21 15.01
N VAL A 129 -15.27 -6.83 14.84
CA VAL A 129 -14.22 -6.99 15.86
C VAL A 129 -14.61 -6.35 17.19
N ALA A 130 -15.48 -5.32 17.18
CA ALA A 130 -16.00 -4.72 18.39
C ALA A 130 -16.74 -5.74 19.31
N ASP A 131 -17.35 -6.78 18.75
CA ASP A 131 -18.02 -7.85 19.49
C ASP A 131 -17.05 -8.66 20.36
N LEU A 132 -15.75 -8.70 20.00
CA LEU A 132 -14.72 -9.44 20.72
C LEU A 132 -14.32 -8.80 22.06
N GLN A 133 -14.84 -7.63 22.37
CA GLN A 133 -14.68 -7.01 23.69
C GLN A 133 -15.49 -7.74 24.76
N ASP A 134 -16.51 -8.50 24.38
CA ASP A 134 -17.27 -9.36 25.30
C ASP A 134 -16.61 -10.76 25.36
N PRO A 135 -16.00 -11.17 26.50
CA PRO A 135 -15.36 -12.46 26.62
C PRO A 135 -16.29 -13.67 26.39
N GLY A 136 -17.61 -13.46 26.54
CA GLY A 136 -18.64 -14.49 26.31
C GLY A 136 -18.89 -14.77 24.83
N LEU A 137 -18.53 -13.86 23.95
CA LEU A 137 -18.75 -13.95 22.50
C LEU A 137 -17.49 -14.40 21.72
N ILE A 138 -16.36 -14.63 22.41
CA ILE A 138 -15.11 -15.00 21.75
C ILE A 138 -15.18 -16.45 21.27
N ASP A 139 -15.25 -16.62 19.95
CA ASP A 139 -15.13 -17.91 19.30
C ASP A 139 -13.75 -18.53 19.57
N PRO A 140 -13.65 -19.85 19.84
CA PRO A 140 -12.39 -20.56 20.03
C PRO A 140 -11.38 -20.36 18.89
N GLU A 141 -11.83 -20.21 17.65
CA GLU A 141 -10.94 -20.00 16.50
C GLU A 141 -10.27 -18.62 16.48
N VAL A 142 -10.84 -17.63 17.16
CA VAL A 142 -10.32 -16.25 17.22
C VAL A 142 -9.33 -16.07 18.38
N ARG A 143 -9.41 -16.90 19.41
CA ARG A 143 -8.51 -16.83 20.59
C ARG A 143 -7.03 -16.77 20.23
N PRO A 144 -6.52 -17.62 19.31
CA PRO A 144 -5.11 -17.58 18.92
C PRO A 144 -4.65 -16.22 18.36
N VAL A 145 -5.54 -15.50 17.65
CA VAL A 145 -5.24 -14.15 17.16
C VAL A 145 -5.17 -13.15 18.31
N LEU A 146 -6.13 -13.21 19.24
CA LEU A 146 -6.16 -12.29 20.38
C LEU A 146 -4.92 -12.48 21.26
N GLU A 147 -4.44 -13.72 21.44
CA GLU A 147 -3.18 -14.02 22.13
C GLU A 147 -1.96 -13.38 21.41
N VAL A 148 -1.94 -13.39 20.07
CA VAL A 148 -0.87 -12.79 19.26
C VAL A 148 -0.89 -11.27 19.35
N VAL A 149 -2.06 -10.67 19.26
CA VAL A 149 -2.25 -9.23 19.39
C VAL A 149 -1.91 -8.76 20.80
N GLY A 150 -2.23 -9.59 21.82
CA GLY A 150 -1.90 -9.33 23.24
C GLY A 150 -2.55 -8.04 23.74
N ASP A 151 -1.76 -7.21 24.44
CA ASP A 151 -2.24 -5.95 25.03
C ASP A 151 -2.50 -4.85 23.99
N CYS A 152 -2.09 -5.06 22.74
CA CYS A 152 -2.44 -4.14 21.65
C CYS A 152 -3.91 -4.33 21.28
N SER A 153 -4.67 -3.26 21.21
CA SER A 153 -6.05 -3.39 20.71
C SER A 153 -6.04 -3.82 19.25
N VAL A 154 -6.96 -4.69 18.86
CA VAL A 154 -7.09 -5.16 17.47
C VAL A 154 -7.23 -3.97 16.51
N ASP A 155 -7.93 -2.91 16.93
CA ASP A 155 -8.14 -1.68 16.15
C ASP A 155 -6.83 -0.96 15.78
N HIS A 156 -5.77 -1.14 16.56
CA HIS A 156 -4.48 -0.51 16.30
C HIS A 156 -3.47 -1.44 15.65
N CYS A 157 -3.64 -2.76 15.82
CA CYS A 157 -2.64 -3.74 15.40
C CYS A 157 -2.98 -4.43 14.10
N VAL A 158 -4.26 -4.43 13.71
CA VAL A 158 -4.74 -5.05 12.47
C VAL A 158 -5.34 -3.96 11.58
N ILE A 159 -4.96 -3.96 10.32
CA ILE A 159 -5.38 -2.96 9.35
C ILE A 159 -6.88 -3.15 9.05
N ASP A 160 -7.60 -2.06 8.87
CA ASP A 160 -9.01 -2.08 8.53
C ASP A 160 -9.27 -2.75 7.17
N ALA A 161 -10.27 -3.64 7.10
CA ALA A 161 -10.57 -4.39 5.87
C ALA A 161 -11.20 -3.50 4.78
N ASP A 162 -12.00 -2.52 5.18
CA ASP A 162 -12.62 -1.58 4.23
C ASP A 162 -11.54 -0.68 3.63
N PHE A 163 -10.61 -0.17 4.46
CA PHE A 163 -9.44 0.57 3.96
C PHE A 163 -8.62 -0.26 2.95
N LEU A 164 -8.34 -1.53 3.24
CA LEU A 164 -7.63 -2.40 2.30
C LEU A 164 -8.42 -2.58 0.99
N THR A 165 -9.74 -2.70 1.07
CA THR A 165 -10.61 -2.83 -0.10
C THR A 165 -10.58 -1.55 -0.95
N ASP A 166 -10.60 -0.38 -0.33
CA ASP A 166 -10.47 0.92 -1.00
C ASP A 166 -9.10 1.05 -1.71
N MET A 167 -8.06 0.41 -1.18
CA MET A 167 -6.74 0.29 -1.81
C MET A 167 -6.69 -0.74 -2.95
N GLY A 168 -7.79 -1.40 -3.27
CA GLY A 168 -7.88 -2.39 -4.35
C GLY A 168 -7.57 -3.83 -3.95
N PHE A 169 -7.43 -4.12 -2.65
CA PHE A 169 -7.34 -5.50 -2.19
C PHE A 169 -8.69 -6.20 -2.33
N VAL A 170 -8.63 -7.48 -2.68
CA VAL A 170 -9.80 -8.35 -2.83
C VAL A 170 -9.79 -9.42 -1.75
N VAL A 171 -10.93 -9.71 -1.14
CA VAL A 171 -11.05 -10.79 -0.15
C VAL A 171 -10.82 -12.13 -0.82
N VAL A 172 -9.79 -12.86 -0.38
CA VAL A 172 -9.43 -14.20 -0.86
C VAL A 172 -9.77 -15.30 0.14
N ALA A 173 -9.91 -14.96 1.42
CA ALA A 173 -10.41 -15.84 2.44
C ALA A 173 -11.34 -15.05 3.36
N PRO A 174 -12.68 -15.23 3.23
CA PRO A 174 -13.65 -14.51 4.03
C PRO A 174 -13.64 -15.02 5.47
N HIS A 175 -13.82 -14.12 6.43
CA HIS A 175 -14.01 -14.41 7.83
C HIS A 175 -14.76 -13.27 8.49
N ARG A 176 -15.58 -13.54 9.53
CA ARG A 176 -16.40 -12.52 10.19
C ARG A 176 -15.57 -11.39 10.77
N TYR A 177 -14.43 -11.70 11.41
CA TYR A 177 -13.58 -10.74 12.11
C TYR A 177 -12.28 -10.43 11.39
N PHE A 178 -11.66 -11.45 10.78
CA PHE A 178 -10.31 -11.37 10.21
C PHE A 178 -10.25 -11.97 8.80
N PRO A 179 -10.87 -11.33 7.80
CA PRO A 179 -10.70 -11.74 6.42
C PRO A 179 -9.24 -11.59 5.98
N ARG A 180 -8.81 -12.43 5.05
CA ARG A 180 -7.54 -12.25 4.34
C ARG A 180 -7.81 -11.66 2.97
N LEU A 181 -7.11 -10.56 2.68
CA LEU A 181 -7.25 -9.80 1.45
C LEU A 181 -5.95 -9.86 0.66
N ARG A 182 -6.04 -9.74 -0.65
CA ARG A 182 -4.92 -9.83 -1.59
C ARG A 182 -5.00 -8.74 -2.64
N LEU A 183 -3.85 -8.12 -2.91
CA LEU A 183 -3.62 -7.21 -4.02
C LEU A 183 -2.64 -7.86 -4.99
N GLU A 184 -3.05 -8.02 -6.25
CA GLU A 184 -2.16 -8.49 -7.31
C GLU A 184 -1.23 -7.35 -7.73
N LEU A 185 0.08 -7.63 -7.75
CA LEU A 185 1.13 -6.70 -8.11
C LEU A 185 1.64 -6.95 -9.54
N ASP A 186 0.73 -7.21 -10.45
CA ASP A 186 1.10 -7.57 -11.82
C ASP A 186 1.79 -6.39 -12.51
N LYS A 187 2.93 -6.65 -13.17
CA LYS A 187 3.69 -5.66 -13.95
C LYS A 187 2.85 -4.96 -15.04
N GLY A 188 1.64 -5.48 -15.30
CA GLY A 188 0.70 -4.94 -16.26
C GLY A 188 -0.02 -3.66 -15.81
N PHE A 189 -0.18 -3.42 -14.52
CA PHE A 189 -0.90 -2.21 -14.04
C PHE A 189 -0.01 -0.96 -14.06
N GLY A 190 1.23 -1.05 -13.60
CA GLY A 190 2.18 0.07 -13.66
C GLY A 190 2.48 0.48 -15.11
N TRP A 191 2.72 -0.48 -15.99
CA TRP A 191 2.94 -0.22 -17.42
C TRP A 191 1.72 0.40 -18.12
N LYS A 192 0.50 -0.04 -17.81
CA LYS A 192 -0.71 0.58 -18.37
C LYS A 192 -0.87 2.02 -17.92
N ALA A 193 -0.75 2.30 -16.63
CA ALA A 193 -0.85 3.66 -16.10
C ALA A 193 0.26 4.57 -16.63
N GLU A 194 1.49 4.08 -16.74
CA GLU A 194 2.59 4.84 -17.35
C GLU A 194 2.39 5.10 -18.83
N VAL A 195 1.86 4.13 -19.60
CA VAL A 195 1.55 4.30 -21.02
C VAL A 195 0.36 5.24 -21.20
N GLU A 196 -0.68 5.14 -20.39
CA GLU A 196 -1.83 6.06 -20.42
C GLU A 196 -1.38 7.49 -20.09
N ALA A 197 -0.60 7.69 -19.04
CA ALA A 197 -0.04 9.01 -18.67
C ALA A 197 0.93 9.56 -19.73
N ALA A 198 1.72 8.70 -20.37
CA ALA A 198 2.59 9.11 -21.47
C ALA A 198 1.78 9.47 -22.71
N LEU A 199 0.71 8.73 -23.01
CA LEU A 199 -0.19 9.01 -24.12
C LEU A 199 -0.96 10.32 -23.91
N GLU A 200 -1.46 10.58 -22.71
CA GLU A 200 -2.11 11.85 -22.36
C GLU A 200 -1.16 13.04 -22.55
N ARG A 201 0.07 12.94 -22.05
CA ARG A 201 1.09 13.99 -22.26
C ARG A 201 1.41 14.22 -23.74
N LEU A 202 1.45 13.16 -24.54
CA LEU A 202 1.68 13.28 -25.97
C LEU A 202 0.49 13.94 -26.69
N LEU A 203 -0.74 13.62 -26.30
CA LEU A 203 -1.96 14.22 -26.83
C LEU A 203 -2.05 15.71 -26.46
N GLU A 204 -1.75 16.08 -25.21
CA GLU A 204 -1.70 17.47 -24.76
C GLU A 204 -0.65 18.27 -25.55
N ASN A 205 0.54 17.73 -25.75
CA ASN A 205 1.60 18.37 -26.55
C ASN A 205 1.23 18.46 -28.00
N ALA A 206 0.53 17.49 -28.58
CA ALA A 206 0.07 17.53 -29.97
C ALA A 206 -1.04 18.58 -30.18
N GLN A 207 -1.92 18.79 -29.19
CA GLN A 207 -2.94 19.84 -29.24
C GLN A 207 -2.32 21.26 -29.17
N LEU A 208 -1.23 21.40 -28.38
CA LEU A 208 -0.50 22.68 -28.28
C LEU A 208 0.33 23.00 -29.54
N GLN A 209 0.62 22.02 -30.41
CA GLN A 209 1.38 22.17 -31.63
C GLN A 209 0.51 22.33 -32.90
N GLN A 210 -0.82 22.35 -32.80
CA GLN A 210 -1.65 22.67 -33.96
C GLN A 210 -1.44 24.14 -34.37
N PRO A 211 -0.93 24.42 -35.59
CA PRO A 211 -0.76 25.80 -36.03
C PRO A 211 -2.13 26.44 -36.19
N VAL A 212 -2.38 27.50 -35.44
CA VAL A 212 -3.55 28.37 -35.62
C VAL A 212 -3.38 29.10 -36.92
N GLY A 213 -4.20 28.74 -37.88
CA GLY A 213 -4.51 29.64 -39.00
C GLY A 213 -3.71 29.48 -40.28
N ALA A 214 -4.24 28.75 -41.25
CA ALA A 214 -4.16 29.13 -42.64
C ALA A 214 -5.51 29.73 -43.03
N ALA A 215 -5.63 31.04 -42.89
CA ALA A 215 -6.72 31.79 -43.47
C ALA A 215 -6.54 31.73 -45.01
N THR A 216 -7.35 30.96 -45.66
CA THR A 216 -7.43 30.94 -47.14
C THR A 216 -8.09 32.23 -47.58
N THR A 217 -7.30 33.21 -48.06
CA THR A 217 -7.77 34.36 -48.83
C THR A 217 -8.16 33.88 -50.20
N ALA A 218 -9.44 33.67 -50.44
CA ALA A 218 -9.98 33.50 -51.76
C ALA A 218 -9.93 34.86 -52.47
N SER A 219 -8.97 35.05 -53.41
CA SER A 219 -8.90 36.13 -54.31
C SER A 219 -9.88 35.91 -55.49
N SER A 220 -10.96 36.66 -55.47
CA SER A 220 -11.84 36.83 -56.64
C SER A 220 -11.18 37.73 -57.66
N THR A 221 -10.74 37.16 -58.77
CA THR A 221 -10.43 37.94 -59.98
C THR A 221 -11.60 37.77 -60.94
N ALA A 222 -12.40 38.83 -60.99
CA ALA A 222 -13.29 39.07 -62.11
C ALA A 222 -12.45 39.54 -63.32
N SER A 223 -12.58 38.87 -64.44
CA SER A 223 -12.11 39.38 -65.71
C SER A 223 -13.27 39.48 -66.69
N SER A 224 -13.63 40.70 -66.92
CA SER A 224 -14.46 41.14 -68.04
C SER A 224 -13.61 41.24 -69.31
N SER A 225 -14.11 40.78 -70.42
CA SER A 225 -13.87 41.31 -71.77
C SER A 225 -14.90 40.68 -72.71
N ALA A 226 -15.84 41.35 -73.15
CA ALA A 226 -16.07 42.27 -74.18
C ALA A 226 -15.71 41.72 -75.58
N SER A 227 -16.82 41.64 -76.40
CA SER A 227 -17.00 42.07 -77.83
C SER A 227 -16.11 41.37 -78.88
N SER A 228 -16.61 41.01 -79.98
CA SER A 228 -17.32 41.62 -81.04
C SER A 228 -17.39 40.65 -82.23
N SER A 229 -18.52 40.53 -82.85
CA SER A 229 -18.89 41.11 -84.08
C SER A 229 -18.52 40.33 -85.36
N SER A 230 -19.52 40.21 -86.20
CA SER A 230 -19.59 40.14 -87.63
C SER A 230 -19.41 38.78 -88.33
N ALA A 231 -20.35 38.32 -88.98
CA ALA A 231 -20.96 38.49 -90.30
C ALA A 231 -22.10 37.47 -90.44
#